data_a965cb2b373d4afb4c88644d18b875b6
#
_entry.id   a965cb2b373d4afb4c88644d18b875b6
#
_cell.length_a   1.000
_cell.length_b   1.000
_cell.length_c   1.000
_cell.angle_alpha   90.00
_cell.angle_beta   90.00
_cell.angle_gamma   90.00
#
_symmetry.space_group_name_H-M   'P 1'
#
loop_
_entity.id
_entity.type
_entity.pdbx_description
1 polymer ?
#
loop_
_entity_poly.entity_id
_entity_poly.type
_entity_poly.pdbx_seq_one_letter_code
_entity_poly.pdbx_strand_id
1 'polypeptide(L)'
;LFFNEFYALQNVSFRVEPGESVALIGRNGSGKSTMLKLIAGVMYPTTGSVTVNGEIAPLIELGAGFDLDLTARENVFLNGAVLGHDRAYMQEHFNSIIDFAELWDFVDVPVKNYSSGMIARLGFAIATEVKADILVCDEILSVGDFMFQHKCHERMEQMLSGGTTLLFVSHSIE
;
A
#
# COMPACT_ATOMS: atom_id res chain seq x y z
N LEU A 1 -33.97 -1.41 20.10
CA LEU A 1 -32.52 -1.43 20.05
C LEU A 1 -32.07 0.03 19.93
N PHE A 2 -31.42 0.55 20.98
CA PHE A 2 -30.81 1.89 20.94
C PHE A 2 -29.41 1.70 20.37
N PHE A 3 -29.11 2.37 19.25
CA PHE A 3 -27.79 2.43 18.68
C PHE A 3 -27.17 3.79 19.03
N ASN A 4 -25.95 3.80 19.52
CA ASN A 4 -25.16 5.01 19.57
C ASN A 4 -24.42 5.12 18.24
N GLU A 5 -24.68 6.19 17.49
CA GLU A 5 -23.92 6.49 16.28
C GLU A 5 -22.53 6.98 16.65
N PHE A 6 -21.52 6.40 16.01
CA PHE A 6 -20.14 6.82 16.14
C PHE A 6 -19.64 7.29 14.78
N TYR A 7 -19.21 8.54 14.72
CA TYR A 7 -18.64 9.14 13.51
C TYR A 7 -17.12 9.02 13.53
N ALA A 8 -16.57 8.16 12.69
CA ALA A 8 -15.12 8.02 12.53
C ALA A 8 -14.52 9.27 11.86
N LEU A 9 -15.28 9.86 10.93
CA LEU A 9 -14.94 11.09 10.22
C LEU A 9 -16.20 11.94 10.09
N GLN A 10 -16.09 13.26 10.26
CA GLN A 10 -17.23 14.16 10.16
C GLN A 10 -16.83 15.47 9.48
N ASN A 11 -17.57 15.83 8.40
CA ASN A 11 -17.39 17.10 7.68
C ASN A 11 -15.95 17.36 7.22
N VAL A 12 -15.27 16.32 6.68
CA VAL A 12 -13.93 16.44 6.13
C VAL A 12 -14.02 16.66 4.63
N SER A 13 -13.38 17.70 4.13
CA SER A 13 -13.26 17.97 2.70
C SER A 13 -11.86 18.51 2.40
N PHE A 14 -11.18 17.93 1.43
CA PHE A 14 -9.88 18.39 0.93
C PHE A 14 -9.68 17.91 -0.51
N ARG A 15 -8.68 18.48 -1.15
CA ARG A 15 -8.23 18.10 -2.49
C ARG A 15 -6.72 17.96 -2.49
N VAL A 16 -6.23 17.02 -3.27
CA VAL A 16 -4.80 16.78 -3.50
C VAL A 16 -4.56 16.88 -5.00
N GLU A 17 -3.60 17.69 -5.40
CA GLU A 17 -3.24 17.84 -6.79
C GLU A 17 -2.18 16.79 -7.20
N PRO A 18 -2.08 16.44 -8.49
CA PRO A 18 -1.07 15.51 -8.97
C PRO A 18 0.35 15.96 -8.59
N GLY A 19 1.15 15.01 -8.06
CA GLY A 19 2.53 15.25 -7.63
C GLY A 19 2.68 15.88 -6.25
N GLU A 20 1.59 16.17 -5.54
CA GLU A 20 1.66 16.65 -4.16
C GLU A 20 1.98 15.51 -3.18
N SER A 21 2.64 15.88 -2.07
CA SER A 21 2.82 15.01 -0.90
C SER A 21 2.02 15.57 0.27
N VAL A 22 1.04 14.81 0.76
CA VAL A 22 0.12 15.23 1.83
C VAL A 22 0.23 14.29 3.02
N ALA A 23 0.48 14.85 4.21
CA ALA A 23 0.50 14.13 5.47
C ALA A 23 -0.82 14.30 6.23
N LEU A 24 -1.43 13.19 6.63
CA LEU A 24 -2.53 13.17 7.59
C LEU A 24 -1.95 12.99 8.99
N ILE A 25 -1.98 14.04 9.79
CA ILE A 25 -1.39 14.06 11.13
C ILE A 25 -2.50 14.05 12.19
N GLY A 26 -2.35 13.25 13.24
CA GLY A 26 -3.32 13.20 14.33
C GLY A 26 -3.07 12.07 15.31
N ARG A 27 -3.75 12.13 16.45
CA ARG A 27 -3.66 11.11 17.52
C ARG A 27 -4.23 9.77 17.05
N ASN A 28 -3.88 8.69 17.78
CA ASN A 28 -4.51 7.39 17.57
C ASN A 28 -6.04 7.50 17.77
N GLY A 29 -6.80 6.84 16.89
CA GLY A 29 -8.26 6.90 16.90
C GLY A 29 -8.88 8.16 16.27
N SER A 30 -8.09 9.08 15.67
CA SER A 30 -8.62 10.28 15.02
C SER A 30 -9.20 10.05 13.61
N GLY A 31 -9.25 8.80 13.14
CA GLY A 31 -9.85 8.45 11.85
C GLY A 31 -8.87 8.44 10.65
N LYS A 32 -7.56 8.60 10.86
CA LYS A 32 -6.56 8.64 9.77
C LYS A 32 -6.59 7.39 8.89
N SER A 33 -6.48 6.20 9.49
CA SER A 33 -6.53 4.93 8.74
C SER A 33 -7.89 4.70 8.06
N THR A 34 -8.98 5.19 8.68
CA THR A 34 -10.31 5.18 8.03
C THR A 34 -10.31 6.07 6.78
N MET A 35 -9.69 7.26 6.86
CA MET A 35 -9.54 8.15 5.72
C MET A 35 -8.75 7.49 4.58
N LEU A 36 -7.60 6.87 4.89
CA LEU A 36 -6.81 6.17 3.89
C LEU A 36 -7.60 5.02 3.22
N LYS A 37 -8.37 4.24 4.01
CA LYS A 37 -9.20 3.16 3.48
C LYS A 37 -10.33 3.66 2.56
N LEU A 38 -10.90 4.82 2.86
CA LEU A 38 -11.86 5.48 1.98
C LEU A 38 -11.22 5.94 0.66
N ILE A 39 -10.04 6.53 0.72
CA ILE A 39 -9.30 6.99 -0.47
C ILE A 39 -8.83 5.81 -1.31
N ALA A 40 -8.35 4.75 -0.68
CA ALA A 40 -7.93 3.52 -1.35
C ALA A 40 -9.11 2.69 -1.92
N GLY A 41 -10.36 3.11 -1.70
CA GLY A 41 -11.54 2.40 -2.18
C GLY A 41 -11.86 1.11 -1.44
N VAL A 42 -11.21 0.84 -0.31
CA VAL A 42 -11.47 -0.32 0.55
C VAL A 42 -12.78 -0.15 1.33
N MET A 43 -13.18 1.10 1.58
CA MET A 43 -14.42 1.46 2.26
C MET A 43 -15.17 2.54 1.47
N TYR A 44 -16.48 2.63 1.68
CA TYR A 44 -17.32 3.69 1.13
C TYR A 44 -17.76 4.65 2.23
N PRO A 45 -17.84 5.98 1.96
CA PRO A 45 -18.34 6.93 2.93
C PRO A 45 -19.85 6.73 3.14
N THR A 46 -20.35 6.93 4.37
CA THR A 46 -21.78 6.90 4.68
C THR A 46 -22.52 8.05 4.00
N THR A 47 -21.90 9.21 3.93
CA THR A 47 -22.39 10.41 3.23
C THR A 47 -21.22 11.13 2.57
N GLY A 48 -21.49 11.93 1.55
CA GLY A 48 -20.44 12.57 0.76
C GLY A 48 -19.88 11.67 -0.33
N SER A 49 -18.72 12.02 -0.88
CA SER A 49 -18.07 11.28 -1.96
C SER A 49 -16.55 11.37 -1.89
N VAL A 50 -15.90 10.35 -2.38
CA VAL A 50 -14.46 10.34 -2.64
C VAL A 50 -14.29 10.12 -4.14
N THR A 51 -13.51 11.00 -4.79
CA THR A 51 -13.18 10.87 -6.20
C THR A 51 -11.67 10.77 -6.32
N VAL A 52 -11.20 9.74 -7.01
CA VAL A 52 -9.78 9.51 -7.27
C VAL A 52 -9.59 9.41 -8.77
N ASN A 53 -8.63 10.16 -9.32
CA ASN A 53 -8.26 10.14 -10.72
C ASN A 53 -6.84 9.59 -10.84
N GLY A 54 -6.69 8.32 -11.20
CA GLY A 54 -5.41 7.62 -11.33
C GLY A 54 -5.38 6.29 -10.61
N GLU A 55 -4.29 5.56 -10.81
CA GLU A 55 -4.05 4.27 -10.19
C GLU A 55 -3.43 4.43 -8.80
N ILE A 56 -4.01 3.75 -7.81
CA ILE A 56 -3.55 3.79 -6.42
C ILE A 56 -2.70 2.56 -6.13
N ALA A 57 -1.49 2.77 -5.58
CA ALA A 57 -0.74 1.72 -4.88
C ALA A 57 -0.97 1.86 -3.37
N PRO A 58 -1.79 0.99 -2.76
CA PRO A 58 -2.05 1.05 -1.32
C PRO A 58 -0.96 0.30 -0.55
N LEU A 59 -0.14 1.02 0.21
CA LEU A 59 0.81 0.47 1.18
C LEU A 59 0.24 0.50 2.61
N ILE A 60 -1.08 0.36 2.74
CA ILE A 60 -1.77 0.48 4.04
C ILE A 60 -1.68 -0.82 4.83
N GLU A 61 -1.86 -1.95 4.15
CA GLU A 61 -1.83 -3.29 4.74
C GLU A 61 -1.02 -4.21 3.81
N LEU A 62 0.32 -4.16 3.92
CA LEU A 62 1.21 -4.95 3.07
C LEU A 62 0.95 -6.45 3.27
N GLY A 63 0.65 -7.13 2.16
CA GLY A 63 0.27 -8.54 2.16
C GLY A 63 -1.21 -8.80 2.44
N ALA A 64 -2.02 -7.77 2.67
CA ALA A 64 -3.47 -7.91 2.63
C ALA A 64 -3.89 -8.36 1.21
N GLY A 65 -4.62 -9.45 1.12
CA GLY A 65 -4.98 -10.04 -0.18
C GLY A 65 -4.04 -11.16 -0.64
N PHE A 66 -3.00 -11.50 0.14
CA PHE A 66 -2.26 -12.74 -0.10
C PHE A 66 -3.11 -13.94 0.28
N ASP A 67 -3.11 -14.94 -0.58
CA ASP A 67 -3.56 -16.26 -0.22
C ASP A 67 -2.37 -16.99 0.44
N LEU A 68 -2.51 -17.30 1.72
CA LEU A 68 -1.42 -17.87 2.52
C LEU A 68 -1.04 -19.30 2.09
N ASP A 69 -1.94 -20.02 1.44
CA ASP A 69 -1.68 -21.37 0.94
C ASP A 69 -0.96 -21.38 -0.40
N LEU A 70 -0.96 -20.25 -1.11
CA LEU A 70 -0.21 -20.06 -2.35
C LEU A 70 1.24 -19.65 -2.09
N THR A 71 2.11 -19.94 -3.06
CA THR A 71 3.51 -19.52 -3.06
C THR A 71 3.64 -18.00 -3.30
N ALA A 72 4.85 -17.44 -3.06
CA ALA A 72 5.10 -16.04 -3.43
C ALA A 72 4.91 -15.82 -4.93
N ARG A 73 5.36 -16.76 -5.76
CA ARG A 73 5.15 -16.72 -7.22
C ARG A 73 3.68 -16.54 -7.57
N GLU A 74 2.82 -17.38 -7.02
CA GLU A 74 1.39 -17.33 -7.29
C GLU A 74 0.75 -16.05 -6.75
N ASN A 75 1.16 -15.60 -5.56
CA ASN A 75 0.68 -14.37 -4.96
C ASN A 75 1.08 -13.11 -5.75
N VAL A 76 2.24 -13.09 -6.39
CA VAL A 76 2.62 -11.98 -7.30
C VAL A 76 1.59 -11.82 -8.41
N PHE A 77 1.20 -12.91 -9.07
CA PHE A 77 0.20 -12.86 -10.13
C PHE A 77 -1.21 -12.56 -9.61
N LEU A 78 -1.58 -13.15 -8.45
CA LEU A 78 -2.87 -12.90 -7.82
C LEU A 78 -3.03 -11.41 -7.46
N ASN A 79 -2.05 -10.84 -6.79
CA ASN A 79 -2.09 -9.44 -6.38
C ASN A 79 -1.98 -8.49 -7.58
N GLY A 80 -1.19 -8.83 -8.60
CA GLY A 80 -1.17 -8.07 -9.84
C GLY A 80 -2.56 -7.97 -10.48
N ALA A 81 -3.28 -9.09 -10.53
CA ALA A 81 -4.65 -9.11 -11.05
C ALA A 81 -5.63 -8.27 -10.20
N VAL A 82 -5.49 -8.29 -8.86
CA VAL A 82 -6.27 -7.45 -7.95
C VAL A 82 -5.98 -5.96 -8.19
N LEU A 83 -4.74 -5.61 -8.49
CA LEU A 83 -4.32 -4.25 -8.83
C LEU A 83 -4.67 -3.84 -10.28
N GLY A 84 -5.31 -4.73 -11.05
CA GLY A 84 -5.78 -4.44 -12.41
C GLY A 84 -4.76 -4.75 -13.52
N HIS A 85 -3.64 -5.42 -13.20
CA HIS A 85 -2.60 -5.78 -14.17
C HIS A 85 -2.83 -7.16 -14.76
N ASP A 86 -2.58 -7.28 -16.05
CA ASP A 86 -2.69 -8.57 -16.72
C ASP A 86 -1.47 -9.48 -16.41
N ARG A 87 -1.62 -10.76 -16.76
CA ARG A 87 -0.59 -11.76 -16.52
C ARG A 87 0.72 -11.47 -17.27
N ALA A 88 0.64 -10.90 -18.48
CA ALA A 88 1.82 -10.62 -19.28
C ALA A 88 2.66 -9.51 -18.64
N TYR A 89 2.02 -8.45 -18.18
CA TYR A 89 2.64 -7.38 -17.42
C TYR A 89 3.34 -7.91 -16.16
N MET A 90 2.62 -8.70 -15.36
CA MET A 90 3.21 -9.28 -14.13
C MET A 90 4.36 -10.25 -14.42
N GLN A 91 4.33 -10.97 -15.56
CA GLN A 91 5.42 -11.84 -15.96
C GLN A 91 6.68 -11.05 -16.32
N GLU A 92 6.55 -9.90 -16.97
CA GLU A 92 7.65 -9.00 -17.30
C GLU A 92 8.32 -8.45 -16.04
N HIS A 93 7.51 -8.06 -15.03
CA HIS A 93 7.98 -7.46 -13.79
C HIS A 93 8.32 -8.47 -12.68
N PHE A 94 8.02 -9.74 -12.87
CA PHE A 94 8.18 -10.78 -11.85
C PHE A 94 9.58 -10.84 -11.25
N ASN A 95 10.61 -10.84 -12.09
CA ASN A 95 12.00 -10.95 -11.61
C ASN A 95 12.37 -9.73 -10.78
N SER A 96 12.02 -8.52 -11.23
CA SER A 96 12.27 -7.28 -10.50
C SER A 96 11.58 -7.26 -9.13
N ILE A 97 10.35 -7.76 -9.04
CA ILE A 97 9.61 -7.89 -7.78
C ILE A 97 10.37 -8.81 -6.81
N ILE A 98 10.77 -10.01 -7.26
CA ILE A 98 11.42 -10.98 -6.40
C ILE A 98 12.85 -10.56 -6.03
N ASP A 99 13.58 -9.91 -6.95
CA ASP A 99 14.90 -9.32 -6.69
C ASP A 99 14.78 -8.22 -5.63
N PHE A 100 13.79 -7.33 -5.76
CA PHE A 100 13.58 -6.28 -4.77
C PHE A 100 13.23 -6.84 -3.40
N ALA A 101 12.33 -7.82 -3.33
CA ALA A 101 11.92 -8.47 -2.08
C ALA A 101 13.01 -9.34 -1.46
N GLU A 102 14.04 -9.75 -2.24
CA GLU A 102 15.13 -10.66 -1.84
C GLU A 102 14.60 -12.04 -1.40
N LEU A 103 13.67 -12.60 -2.19
CA LEU A 103 12.93 -13.81 -1.83
C LEU A 103 13.12 -14.99 -2.81
N TRP A 104 14.19 -15.01 -3.62
CA TRP A 104 14.42 -16.08 -4.58
C TRP A 104 14.45 -17.48 -3.96
N ASP A 105 15.10 -17.63 -2.82
CA ASP A 105 15.22 -18.92 -2.13
C ASP A 105 13.87 -19.43 -1.58
N PHE A 106 12.88 -18.55 -1.50
CA PHE A 106 11.57 -18.84 -0.93
C PHE A 106 10.43 -18.70 -1.95
N VAL A 107 10.72 -18.35 -3.19
CA VAL A 107 9.72 -17.96 -4.22
C VAL A 107 8.65 -19.02 -4.46
N ASP A 108 8.98 -20.28 -4.32
CA ASP A 108 8.08 -21.44 -4.51
C ASP A 108 7.63 -22.07 -3.17
N VAL A 109 7.84 -21.36 -2.05
CA VAL A 109 7.36 -21.76 -0.72
C VAL A 109 6.03 -21.06 -0.44
N PRO A 110 5.01 -21.76 0.11
CA PRO A 110 3.75 -21.15 0.52
C PRO A 110 3.94 -20.01 1.54
N VAL A 111 3.22 -18.89 1.31
CA VAL A 111 3.38 -17.66 2.11
C VAL A 111 3.04 -17.85 3.58
N LYS A 112 2.22 -18.82 3.95
CA LYS A 112 1.98 -19.20 5.36
C LYS A 112 3.26 -19.56 6.15
N ASN A 113 4.33 -19.92 5.46
CA ASN A 113 5.62 -20.23 6.07
C ASN A 113 6.56 -19.02 6.15
N TYR A 114 6.10 -17.84 5.70
CA TYR A 114 6.87 -16.62 5.72
C TYR A 114 6.80 -15.93 7.08
N SER A 115 7.87 -15.23 7.44
CA SER A 115 7.83 -14.26 8.53
C SER A 115 6.99 -13.03 8.12
N SER A 116 6.52 -12.27 9.11
CA SER A 116 5.82 -10.99 8.83
C SER A 116 6.68 -10.02 8.00
N GLY A 117 8.00 -10.02 8.24
CA GLY A 117 8.95 -9.23 7.44
C GLY A 117 9.02 -9.69 5.98
N MET A 118 9.03 -10.99 5.70
CA MET A 118 9.01 -11.52 4.33
C MET A 118 7.70 -11.18 3.61
N ILE A 119 6.57 -11.29 4.31
CA ILE A 119 5.25 -10.90 3.76
C ILE A 119 5.26 -9.41 3.40
N ALA A 120 5.74 -8.57 4.30
CA ALA A 120 5.79 -7.14 4.08
C ALA A 120 6.76 -6.75 2.95
N ARG A 121 7.93 -7.40 2.84
CA ARG A 121 8.88 -7.22 1.73
C ARG A 121 8.23 -7.55 0.39
N LEU A 122 7.55 -8.69 0.29
CA LEU A 122 6.86 -9.11 -0.92
C LEU A 122 5.73 -8.13 -1.29
N GLY A 123 4.89 -7.76 -0.31
CA GLY A 123 3.79 -6.82 -0.52
C GLY A 123 4.26 -5.45 -0.98
N PHE A 124 5.33 -4.92 -0.37
CA PHE A 124 5.94 -3.66 -0.79
C PHE A 124 6.51 -3.74 -2.20
N ALA A 125 7.24 -4.81 -2.51
CA ALA A 125 7.83 -5.01 -3.83
C ALA A 125 6.75 -5.04 -4.93
N ILE A 126 5.65 -5.77 -4.72
CA ILE A 126 4.54 -5.82 -5.68
C ILE A 126 3.91 -4.43 -5.85
N ALA A 127 3.57 -3.78 -4.74
CA ALA A 127 2.86 -2.50 -4.78
C ALA A 127 3.66 -1.35 -5.39
N THR A 128 5.01 -1.40 -5.31
CA THR A 128 5.88 -0.34 -5.83
C THR A 128 6.53 -0.65 -7.18
N GLU A 129 6.45 -1.87 -7.65
CA GLU A 129 6.88 -2.22 -9.01
C GLU A 129 5.87 -1.78 -10.05
N VAL A 130 4.60 -1.82 -9.68
CA VAL A 130 3.50 -1.38 -10.52
C VAL A 130 3.50 0.15 -10.60
N LYS A 131 3.37 0.67 -11.82
CA LYS A 131 3.28 2.11 -12.03
C LYS A 131 1.99 2.63 -11.40
N ALA A 132 2.12 3.46 -10.37
CA ALA A 132 0.99 4.08 -9.69
C ALA A 132 1.10 5.61 -9.77
N ASP A 133 -0.06 6.25 -9.95
CA ASP A 133 -0.17 7.71 -9.93
C ASP A 133 -0.21 8.25 -8.50
N ILE A 134 -0.73 7.43 -7.59
CA ILE A 134 -0.98 7.80 -6.19
C ILE A 134 -0.46 6.70 -5.26
N LEU A 135 0.41 7.05 -4.35
CA LEU A 135 0.92 6.19 -3.29
C LEU A 135 0.21 6.53 -1.97
N VAL A 136 -0.42 5.53 -1.34
CA VAL A 136 -1.13 5.70 -0.08
C VAL A 136 -0.47 4.83 0.99
N CYS A 137 0.13 5.46 2.01
CA CYS A 137 0.89 4.77 3.05
C CYS A 137 0.28 5.02 4.43
N ASP A 138 0.23 3.98 5.27
CA ASP A 138 -0.05 4.11 6.71
C ASP A 138 1.27 3.95 7.46
N GLU A 139 1.66 4.93 8.24
CA GLU A 139 2.85 5.03 9.06
C GLU A 139 4.11 4.40 8.45
N ILE A 140 5.04 5.25 8.06
CA ILE A 140 6.19 4.91 7.23
C ILE A 140 6.90 3.61 7.63
N LEU A 141 6.71 2.62 6.82
CA LEU A 141 7.60 1.56 6.38
C LEU A 141 8.65 1.08 7.40
N SER A 142 8.20 0.65 8.57
CA SER A 142 9.01 -0.23 9.41
C SER A 142 9.02 -1.66 8.84
N VAL A 143 9.28 -1.77 7.52
CA VAL A 143 9.28 -3.04 6.80
C VAL A 143 10.67 -3.64 6.76
N GLY A 144 10.81 -4.85 7.27
CA GLY A 144 12.08 -5.57 7.22
C GLY A 144 13.13 -5.01 8.17
N ASP A 145 14.39 -5.30 7.84
CA ASP A 145 15.54 -4.76 8.55
C ASP A 145 15.95 -3.38 8.03
N PHE A 146 16.94 -2.77 8.70
CA PHE A 146 17.43 -1.44 8.36
C PHE A 146 17.85 -1.29 6.89
N MET A 147 18.51 -2.29 6.32
CA MET A 147 18.96 -2.24 4.92
C MET A 147 17.78 -2.24 3.95
N PHE A 148 16.77 -3.05 4.23
CA PHE A 148 15.56 -3.09 3.42
C PHE A 148 14.75 -1.80 3.55
N GLN A 149 14.69 -1.21 4.74
CA GLN A 149 14.04 0.10 4.95
C GLN A 149 14.69 1.18 4.07
N HIS A 150 16.02 1.22 4.01
CA HIS A 150 16.75 2.15 3.14
C HIS A 150 16.36 1.96 1.66
N LYS A 151 16.31 0.72 1.21
CA LYS A 151 15.89 0.35 -0.15
C LYS A 151 14.46 0.77 -0.47
N CYS A 152 13.55 0.66 0.52
CA CYS A 152 12.18 1.16 0.40
C CYS A 152 12.13 2.68 0.27
N HIS A 153 12.91 3.41 1.06
CA HIS A 153 13.00 4.87 0.97
C HIS A 153 13.49 5.31 -0.41
N GLU A 154 14.58 4.73 -0.89
CA GLU A 154 15.11 5.05 -2.24
C GLU A 154 14.07 4.81 -3.34
N ARG A 155 13.30 3.71 -3.26
CA ARG A 155 12.22 3.41 -4.21
C ARG A 155 11.11 4.46 -4.15
N MET A 156 10.70 4.86 -2.94
CA MET A 156 9.70 5.91 -2.77
C MET A 156 10.17 7.26 -3.30
N GLU A 157 11.41 7.65 -3.01
CA GLU A 157 12.00 8.89 -3.55
C GLU A 157 12.02 8.89 -5.09
N GLN A 158 12.34 7.75 -5.71
CA GLN A 158 12.29 7.61 -7.17
C GLN A 158 10.85 7.78 -7.70
N MET A 159 9.85 7.19 -7.05
CA MET A 159 8.46 7.33 -7.44
C MET A 159 7.99 8.80 -7.32
N LEU A 160 8.30 9.46 -6.21
CA LEU A 160 7.96 10.86 -5.97
C LEU A 160 8.64 11.80 -6.97
N SER A 161 9.92 11.57 -7.26
CA SER A 161 10.67 12.31 -8.28
C SER A 161 10.10 12.09 -9.68
N GLY A 162 9.45 10.95 -9.91
CA GLY A 162 8.71 10.63 -11.14
C GLY A 162 7.33 11.29 -11.23
N GLY A 163 6.90 12.04 -10.22
CA GLY A 163 5.63 12.75 -10.21
C GLY A 163 4.47 12.00 -9.52
N THR A 164 4.75 10.88 -8.85
CA THR A 164 3.73 10.16 -8.07
C THR A 164 3.24 11.02 -6.91
N THR A 165 1.94 11.10 -6.72
CA THR A 165 1.29 11.78 -5.58
C THR A 165 1.42 10.91 -4.34
N LEU A 166 1.80 11.49 -3.20
CA LEU A 166 1.92 10.77 -1.94
C LEU A 166 0.86 11.21 -0.93
N LEU A 167 0.16 10.24 -0.38
CA LEU A 167 -0.71 10.44 0.78
C LEU A 167 -0.25 9.53 1.91
N PHE A 168 0.16 10.08 3.03
CA PHE A 168 0.64 9.26 4.14
C PHE A 168 0.10 9.72 5.50
N VAL A 169 0.06 8.78 6.43
CA VAL A 169 -0.29 9.04 7.82
C VAL A 169 0.99 9.14 8.64
N SER A 170 1.04 10.11 9.54
CA SER A 170 2.09 10.21 10.55
C SER A 170 1.51 10.45 11.93
N HIS A 171 2.16 9.89 12.93
CA HIS A 171 1.87 10.14 14.36
C HIS A 171 2.76 11.21 14.97
N SER A 172 3.84 11.58 14.29
CA SER A 172 4.80 12.60 14.75
C SER A 172 4.91 13.76 13.77
N ILE A 173 5.16 14.95 14.33
CA ILE A 173 5.46 16.19 13.59
C ILE A 173 6.99 16.41 13.75
N GLU A 174 7.81 15.45 13.33
CA GLU A 174 9.26 15.62 13.26
C GLU A 174 9.72 15.55 11.81
#